data_6db22c316da58b835b2619f698a8622f
#
_entry.id   6db22c316da58b835b2619f698a8622f
#
_cell.length_a   1.000
_cell.length_b   1.000
_cell.length_c   1.000
_cell.angle_alpha   90.00
_cell.angle_beta   90.00
_cell.angle_gamma   90.00
#
_symmetry.space_group_name_H-M   'P 1'
#
loop_
_entity.id
_entity.type
_entity.pdbx_description
1 polymer ?
#
loop_
_entity_poly.entity_id
_entity_poly.type
_entity_poly.pdbx_seq_one_letter_code
_entity_poly.pdbx_strand_id
1 'polypeptide(L)'
;MIRFLFRTMLVLLILYGIGYAAFAMLLPQPAGDERTDAIVVLTGGSGRLERGFDLVERGVSRRMMISGVNRTVRPNELAEAFDVDPRLLDCCVVLERESFDTRSNADEVARWVDRRRIRSIRLVTNEVHMPRARYELRKRVGKELRIVQDAVPSEPGFKDIYLEYNYYLLGRAADLIGI
;
A
#
# COMPACT_ATOMS: atom_id res chain seq x y z
N MET A 1 -13.91 33.98 -25.31
CA MET A 1 -12.70 33.37 -24.72
C MET A 1 -12.82 33.25 -23.20
N ILE A 2 -13.01 34.30 -22.41
CA ILE A 2 -13.11 34.31 -20.94
C ILE A 2 -14.23 33.40 -20.43
N ARG A 3 -15.46 33.49 -21.00
CA ARG A 3 -16.60 32.62 -20.61
C ARG A 3 -16.34 31.14 -20.87
N PHE A 4 -15.60 30.80 -21.93
CA PHE A 4 -15.21 29.43 -22.20
C PHE A 4 -14.23 28.92 -21.16
N LEU A 5 -13.15 29.66 -20.88
CA LEU A 5 -12.17 29.34 -19.86
C LEU A 5 -12.82 29.16 -18.48
N PHE A 6 -13.72 30.08 -18.10
CA PHE A 6 -14.44 29.98 -16.84
C PHE A 6 -15.30 28.69 -16.75
N ARG A 7 -16.04 28.35 -17.84
CA ARG A 7 -16.83 27.11 -17.87
C ARG A 7 -15.96 25.87 -17.77
N THR A 8 -14.83 25.83 -18.48
CA THR A 8 -13.87 24.71 -18.41
C THR A 8 -13.32 24.56 -17.01
N MET A 9 -12.89 25.65 -16.38
CA MET A 9 -12.39 25.63 -15.00
C MET A 9 -13.45 25.13 -14.02
N LEU A 10 -14.70 25.60 -14.16
CA LEU A 10 -15.81 25.14 -13.30
C LEU A 10 -16.07 23.64 -13.46
N VAL A 11 -16.08 23.13 -14.69
CA VAL A 11 -16.23 21.69 -14.95
C VAL A 11 -15.09 20.89 -14.31
N LEU A 12 -13.83 21.33 -14.48
CA LEU A 12 -12.68 20.65 -13.85
C LEU A 12 -12.77 20.65 -12.32
N LEU A 13 -13.21 21.77 -11.72
CA LEU A 13 -13.41 21.86 -10.28
C LEU A 13 -14.50 20.88 -9.78
N ILE A 14 -15.61 20.81 -10.52
CA ILE A 14 -16.70 19.88 -10.20
C ILE A 14 -16.21 18.41 -10.31
N LEU A 15 -15.52 18.08 -11.40
CA LEU A 15 -14.96 16.74 -11.59
C LEU A 15 -13.95 16.37 -10.50
N TYR A 16 -13.09 17.32 -10.11
CA TYR A 16 -12.17 17.14 -9.00
C TYR A 16 -12.92 16.88 -7.67
N GLY A 17 -13.96 17.67 -7.38
CA GLY A 17 -14.77 17.50 -6.16
C GLY A 17 -15.52 16.17 -6.12
N ILE A 18 -16.11 15.75 -7.26
CA ILE A 18 -16.77 14.44 -7.37
C ILE A 18 -15.73 13.31 -7.19
N GLY A 19 -14.58 13.42 -7.82
CA GLY A 19 -13.50 12.45 -7.68
C GLY A 19 -13.00 12.35 -6.25
N TYR A 20 -12.83 13.48 -5.56
CA TYR A 20 -12.47 13.52 -4.14
C TYR A 20 -13.52 12.86 -3.25
N ALA A 21 -14.79 13.18 -3.45
CA ALA A 21 -15.88 12.57 -2.70
C ALA A 21 -15.94 11.06 -2.91
N ALA A 22 -15.83 10.62 -4.16
CA ALA A 22 -15.77 9.19 -4.49
C ALA A 22 -14.57 8.49 -3.84
N PHE A 23 -13.38 9.12 -3.87
CA PHE A 23 -12.18 8.60 -3.20
C PHE A 23 -12.42 8.43 -1.71
N ALA A 24 -12.95 9.44 -1.02
CA ALA A 24 -13.22 9.40 0.43
C ALA A 24 -14.29 8.38 0.82
N MET A 25 -15.30 8.17 -0.02
CA MET A 25 -16.41 7.25 0.27
C MET A 25 -16.12 5.79 -0.08
N LEU A 26 -15.20 5.54 -1.02
CA LEU A 26 -14.89 4.21 -1.54
C LEU A 26 -13.55 3.68 -1.03
N LEU A 27 -13.09 4.12 0.14
CA LEU A 27 -11.86 3.63 0.76
C LEU A 27 -11.95 2.12 1.00
N PRO A 28 -10.89 1.36 0.65
CA PRO A 28 -10.86 -0.08 0.85
C PRO A 28 -11.00 -0.46 2.32
N GLN A 29 -11.58 -1.63 2.55
CA GLN A 29 -11.80 -2.21 3.87
C GLN A 29 -10.81 -3.36 4.14
N PRO A 30 -10.66 -3.80 5.41
CA PRO A 30 -9.90 -4.99 5.74
C PRO A 30 -10.42 -6.20 4.96
N ALA A 31 -9.51 -7.03 4.44
CA ALA A 31 -9.88 -8.27 3.77
C ALA A 31 -10.20 -9.39 4.77
N GLY A 32 -11.04 -10.35 4.36
CA GLY A 32 -11.29 -11.58 5.09
C GLY A 32 -10.10 -12.57 5.07
N ASP A 33 -10.33 -13.85 5.40
CA ASP A 33 -9.28 -14.86 5.59
C ASP A 33 -8.82 -15.56 4.30
N GLU A 34 -9.01 -14.92 3.17
CA GLU A 34 -8.56 -15.42 1.88
C GLU A 34 -7.04 -15.62 1.87
N ARG A 35 -6.59 -16.84 1.56
CA ARG A 35 -5.17 -17.17 1.52
C ARG A 35 -4.46 -16.58 0.31
N THR A 36 -3.22 -16.16 0.54
CA THR A 36 -2.30 -15.67 -0.50
C THR A 36 -0.92 -16.32 -0.33
N ASP A 37 -0.10 -16.28 -1.38
CA ASP A 37 1.26 -16.83 -1.34
C ASP A 37 2.16 -16.03 -0.40
N ALA A 38 1.88 -14.73 -0.27
CA ALA A 38 2.65 -13.81 0.57
C ALA A 38 1.81 -12.64 1.10
N ILE A 39 2.29 -12.06 2.19
CA ILE A 39 1.82 -10.78 2.75
C ILE A 39 2.88 -9.72 2.47
N VAL A 40 2.47 -8.55 2.06
CA VAL A 40 3.33 -7.36 1.89
C VAL A 40 2.80 -6.25 2.79
N VAL A 41 3.60 -5.84 3.76
CA VAL A 41 3.28 -4.74 4.67
C VAL A 41 4.09 -3.52 4.27
N LEU A 42 3.41 -2.42 3.98
CA LEU A 42 4.06 -1.13 3.75
C LEU A 42 4.12 -0.35 5.06
N THR A 43 5.32 -0.02 5.54
CA THR A 43 5.52 0.73 6.78
C THR A 43 5.06 2.19 6.68
N GLY A 44 5.13 2.94 7.79
CA GLY A 44 4.82 4.37 7.84
C GLY A 44 3.41 4.72 8.33
N GLY A 45 2.69 3.78 8.94
CA GLY A 45 1.42 4.01 9.63
C GLY A 45 1.16 2.98 10.71
N SER A 46 0.34 3.34 11.70
CA SER A 46 -0.02 2.48 12.83
C SER A 46 -0.88 1.28 12.40
N GLY A 47 -0.82 0.20 13.17
CA GLY A 47 -1.65 -0.99 12.99
C GLY A 47 -1.26 -1.91 11.83
N ARG A 48 -0.37 -1.47 10.94
CA ARG A 48 -0.02 -2.24 9.73
C ARG A 48 0.84 -3.45 10.05
N LEU A 49 1.83 -3.30 10.92
CA LEU A 49 2.72 -4.40 11.33
C LEU A 49 1.97 -5.40 12.19
N GLU A 50 1.17 -4.92 13.13
CA GLU A 50 0.27 -5.75 13.95
C GLU A 50 -0.64 -6.59 13.05
N ARG A 51 -1.25 -5.96 12.04
CA ARG A 51 -2.08 -6.67 11.06
C ARG A 51 -1.29 -7.70 10.27
N GLY A 52 -0.08 -7.36 9.86
CA GLY A 52 0.81 -8.28 9.12
C GLY A 52 1.15 -9.52 9.94
N PHE A 53 1.53 -9.34 11.20
CA PHE A 53 1.86 -10.45 12.11
C PHE A 53 0.63 -11.31 12.44
N ASP A 54 -0.52 -10.72 12.78
CA ASP A 54 -1.80 -11.44 12.96
C ASP A 54 -2.11 -12.36 11.77
N LEU A 55 -1.96 -11.86 10.56
CA LEU A 55 -2.21 -12.63 9.34
C LEU A 55 -1.25 -13.82 9.16
N VAL A 56 0.02 -13.67 9.56
CA VAL A 56 0.99 -14.78 9.51
C VAL A 56 0.67 -15.81 10.56
N GLU A 57 0.39 -15.41 11.79
CA GLU A 57 0.03 -16.29 12.90
C GLU A 57 -1.25 -17.10 12.61
N ARG A 58 -2.24 -16.47 11.98
CA ARG A 58 -3.48 -17.12 11.51
C ARG A 58 -3.28 -18.01 10.28
N GLY A 59 -2.06 -18.07 9.74
CA GLY A 59 -1.73 -18.91 8.60
C GLY A 59 -2.36 -18.47 7.27
N VAL A 60 -2.71 -17.19 7.12
CA VAL A 60 -3.21 -16.62 5.86
C VAL A 60 -2.11 -16.68 4.79
N SER A 61 -0.87 -16.47 5.20
CA SER A 61 0.32 -16.77 4.41
C SER A 61 1.48 -17.16 5.32
N ARG A 62 2.43 -17.92 4.76
CA ARG A 62 3.68 -18.28 5.46
C ARG A 62 4.86 -17.36 5.13
N ARG A 63 4.67 -16.39 4.27
CA ARG A 63 5.72 -15.46 3.83
C ARG A 63 5.24 -14.04 4.01
N MET A 64 6.06 -13.22 4.63
CA MET A 64 5.79 -11.81 4.76
C MET A 64 6.99 -10.99 4.31
N MET A 65 6.74 -9.87 3.66
CA MET A 65 7.71 -8.83 3.37
C MET A 65 7.26 -7.55 4.07
N ILE A 66 8.15 -6.93 4.79
CA ILE A 66 7.94 -5.60 5.36
C ILE A 66 8.82 -4.63 4.55
N SER A 67 8.18 -3.75 3.80
CA SER A 67 8.86 -2.77 2.93
C SER A 67 8.88 -1.39 3.57
N GLY A 68 10.00 -0.68 3.42
CA GLY A 68 10.19 0.64 4.02
C GLY A 68 10.62 0.60 5.49
N VAL A 69 11.28 -0.46 5.92
CA VAL A 69 11.81 -0.58 7.28
C VAL A 69 13.01 0.34 7.46
N ASN A 70 13.05 1.10 8.57
CA ASN A 70 14.22 1.89 8.88
C ASN A 70 15.47 1.00 9.00
N ARG A 71 16.58 1.45 8.42
CA ARG A 71 17.85 0.69 8.37
C ARG A 71 18.40 0.31 9.73
N THR A 72 18.09 1.06 10.77
CA THR A 72 18.55 0.81 12.16
C THR A 72 17.75 -0.27 12.88
N VAL A 73 16.53 -0.58 12.43
CA VAL A 73 15.63 -1.55 13.07
C VAL A 73 16.18 -2.96 12.91
N ARG A 74 16.33 -3.69 14.01
CA ARG A 74 16.79 -5.08 14.05
C ARG A 74 15.58 -6.04 14.12
N PRO A 75 15.68 -7.27 13.56
CA PRO A 75 14.61 -8.26 13.66
C PRO A 75 14.15 -8.52 15.09
N ASN A 76 15.10 -8.65 16.04
CA ASN A 76 14.77 -8.92 17.44
C ASN A 76 13.99 -7.77 18.09
N GLU A 77 14.25 -6.52 17.72
CA GLU A 77 13.50 -5.37 18.19
C GLU A 77 12.05 -5.40 17.72
N LEU A 78 11.81 -5.89 16.48
CA LEU A 78 10.45 -6.11 15.99
C LEU A 78 9.77 -7.26 16.73
N ALA A 79 10.49 -8.36 16.99
CA ALA A 79 9.95 -9.49 17.74
C ALA A 79 9.47 -9.06 19.13
N GLU A 80 10.30 -8.29 19.84
CA GLU A 80 9.98 -7.77 21.17
C GLU A 80 8.83 -6.74 21.13
N ALA A 81 8.87 -5.80 20.17
CA ALA A 81 7.88 -4.73 20.08
C ALA A 81 6.47 -5.23 19.73
N PHE A 82 6.37 -6.34 19.00
CA PHE A 82 5.08 -6.91 18.54
C PHE A 82 4.74 -8.25 19.20
N ASP A 83 5.51 -8.68 20.22
CA ASP A 83 5.31 -9.93 20.97
C ASP A 83 5.16 -11.16 20.04
N VAL A 84 6.03 -11.26 19.04
CA VAL A 84 6.03 -12.36 18.06
C VAL A 84 7.25 -13.26 18.25
N ASP A 85 7.09 -14.56 17.95
CA ASP A 85 8.20 -15.53 18.02
C ASP A 85 9.36 -15.06 17.10
N PRO A 86 10.58 -14.85 17.62
CA PRO A 86 11.75 -14.52 16.80
C PRO A 86 12.00 -15.47 15.64
N ARG A 87 11.65 -16.74 15.77
CA ARG A 87 11.76 -17.75 14.71
C ARG A 87 10.88 -17.41 13.50
N LEU A 88 9.75 -16.73 13.72
CA LEU A 88 8.89 -16.26 12.64
C LEU A 88 9.62 -15.24 11.76
N LEU A 89 10.36 -14.33 12.37
CA LEU A 89 11.15 -13.33 11.66
C LEU A 89 12.27 -13.99 10.85
N ASP A 90 12.95 -14.97 11.42
CA ASP A 90 14.07 -15.65 10.75
C ASP A 90 13.63 -16.51 9.57
N CYS A 91 12.52 -17.26 9.71
CA CYS A 91 12.07 -18.20 8.67
C CYS A 91 11.33 -17.52 7.53
N CYS A 92 10.53 -16.49 7.88
CA CYS A 92 9.34 -16.22 7.10
C CYS A 92 9.13 -14.75 6.78
N VAL A 93 9.88 -13.84 7.39
CA VAL A 93 9.77 -12.38 7.21
C VAL A 93 11.02 -11.83 6.53
N VAL A 94 10.82 -11.07 5.47
CA VAL A 94 11.87 -10.32 4.78
C VAL A 94 11.71 -8.84 5.11
N LEU A 95 12.78 -8.21 5.60
CA LEU A 95 12.84 -6.79 5.89
C LEU A 95 13.53 -6.06 4.74
N GLU A 96 12.81 -5.25 4.00
CA GLU A 96 13.38 -4.42 2.93
C GLU A 96 13.54 -2.97 3.40
N ARG A 97 14.72 -2.41 3.14
CA ARG A 97 15.22 -1.18 3.76
C ARG A 97 15.72 -0.13 2.77
N GLU A 98 15.55 -0.39 1.47
CA GLU A 98 16.07 0.49 0.42
C GLU A 98 15.05 1.54 -0.01
N SER A 99 13.76 1.28 0.25
CA SER A 99 12.69 2.18 -0.15
C SER A 99 12.55 3.38 0.80
N PHE A 100 12.24 4.51 0.22
CA PHE A 100 12.02 5.79 0.91
C PHE A 100 10.73 6.49 0.45
N ASP A 101 10.03 5.95 -0.55
CA ASP A 101 8.76 6.45 -1.06
C ASP A 101 7.88 5.29 -1.60
N THR A 102 6.65 5.61 -2.03
CA THR A 102 5.70 4.61 -2.51
C THR A 102 6.15 3.94 -3.83
N ARG A 103 6.88 4.64 -4.68
CA ARG A 103 7.39 4.09 -5.95
C ARG A 103 8.50 3.07 -5.67
N SER A 104 9.46 3.42 -4.84
CA SER A 104 10.55 2.51 -4.44
C SER A 104 10.04 1.30 -3.65
N ASN A 105 9.01 1.45 -2.80
CA ASN A 105 8.31 0.32 -2.19
C ASN A 105 7.77 -0.64 -3.25
N ALA A 106 7.10 -0.10 -4.28
CA ALA A 106 6.54 -0.93 -5.36
C ALA A 106 7.64 -1.67 -6.14
N ASP A 107 8.80 -1.04 -6.38
CA ASP A 107 9.94 -1.66 -7.04
C ASP A 107 10.55 -2.79 -6.20
N GLU A 108 10.70 -2.61 -4.88
CA GLU A 108 11.16 -3.66 -3.96
C GLU A 108 10.21 -4.88 -3.97
N VAL A 109 8.93 -4.62 -3.81
CA VAL A 109 7.90 -5.67 -3.82
C VAL A 109 7.92 -6.42 -5.15
N ALA A 110 8.00 -5.72 -6.28
CA ALA A 110 8.03 -6.34 -7.61
C ALA A 110 9.25 -7.26 -7.77
N ARG A 111 10.44 -6.79 -7.39
CA ARG A 111 11.67 -7.62 -7.42
C ARG A 111 11.54 -8.86 -6.53
N TRP A 112 10.96 -8.73 -5.35
CA TRP A 112 10.77 -9.85 -4.43
C TRP A 112 9.76 -10.86 -4.96
N VAL A 113 8.62 -10.39 -5.48
CA VAL A 113 7.56 -11.22 -6.08
C VAL A 113 8.12 -12.05 -7.24
N ASP A 114 8.90 -11.43 -8.12
CA ASP A 114 9.50 -12.08 -9.27
C ASP A 114 10.54 -13.14 -8.83
N ARG A 115 11.52 -12.77 -7.99
CA ARG A 115 12.53 -13.69 -7.46
C ARG A 115 11.94 -14.91 -6.76
N ARG A 116 10.82 -14.76 -6.07
CA ARG A 116 10.16 -15.81 -5.30
C ARG A 116 9.02 -16.52 -6.05
N ARG A 117 8.75 -16.10 -7.31
CA ARG A 117 7.66 -16.63 -8.16
C ARG A 117 6.30 -16.60 -7.44
N ILE A 118 6.01 -15.51 -6.76
CA ILE A 118 4.76 -15.29 -6.01
C ILE A 118 3.66 -14.94 -7.02
N ARG A 119 2.49 -15.57 -6.90
CA ARG A 119 1.33 -15.36 -7.78
C ARG A 119 0.21 -14.57 -7.13
N SER A 120 0.21 -14.53 -5.80
CA SER A 120 -0.78 -13.77 -5.04
C SER A 120 -0.16 -13.12 -3.81
N ILE A 121 -0.51 -11.86 -3.58
CA ILE A 121 -0.10 -11.13 -2.39
C ILE A 121 -1.31 -10.54 -1.69
N ARG A 122 -1.19 -10.40 -0.37
CA ARG A 122 -2.03 -9.56 0.45
C ARG A 122 -1.26 -8.29 0.76
N LEU A 123 -1.73 -7.16 0.22
CA LEU A 123 -1.12 -5.85 0.44
C LEU A 123 -1.76 -5.21 1.66
N VAL A 124 -0.95 -4.97 2.70
CA VAL A 124 -1.37 -4.38 3.98
C VAL A 124 -0.85 -2.95 4.07
N THR A 125 -1.74 -1.99 4.16
CA THR A 125 -1.47 -0.58 4.41
C THR A 125 -2.75 0.11 4.89
N ASN A 126 -2.71 1.41 5.26
CA ASN A 126 -3.93 2.11 5.68
C ASN A 126 -4.89 2.35 4.49
N GLU A 127 -6.18 2.48 4.80
CA GLU A 127 -7.25 2.62 3.82
C GLU A 127 -7.03 3.80 2.86
N VAL A 128 -6.58 4.95 3.35
CA VAL A 128 -6.34 6.14 2.51
C VAL A 128 -5.13 5.98 1.59
N HIS A 129 -4.10 5.25 2.03
CA HIS A 129 -2.89 5.00 1.26
C HIS A 129 -3.06 3.86 0.25
N MET A 130 -3.98 2.94 0.49
CA MET A 130 -4.17 1.73 -0.32
C MET A 130 -4.38 1.99 -1.82
N PRO A 131 -5.22 2.96 -2.26
CA PRO A 131 -5.42 3.22 -3.68
C PRO A 131 -4.11 3.58 -4.40
N ARG A 132 -3.27 4.43 -3.81
CA ARG A 132 -1.98 4.85 -4.36
C ARG A 132 -0.96 3.71 -4.32
N ALA A 133 -0.83 3.02 -3.21
CA ALA A 133 0.08 1.89 -3.07
C ALA A 133 -0.21 0.77 -4.07
N ARG A 134 -1.50 0.39 -4.20
CA ARG A 134 -1.92 -0.60 -5.19
C ARG A 134 -1.66 -0.14 -6.62
N TYR A 135 -1.92 1.13 -6.93
CA TYR A 135 -1.70 1.69 -8.25
C TYR A 135 -0.22 1.62 -8.65
N GLU A 136 0.68 2.10 -7.81
CA GLU A 136 2.12 2.06 -8.05
C GLU A 136 2.63 0.61 -8.18
N LEU A 137 2.19 -0.27 -7.31
CA LEU A 137 2.56 -1.68 -7.38
C LEU A 137 2.07 -2.35 -8.66
N ARG A 138 0.82 -2.09 -9.08
CA ARG A 138 0.24 -2.68 -10.29
C ARG A 138 1.02 -2.34 -11.56
N LYS A 139 1.63 -1.17 -11.60
CA LYS A 139 2.49 -0.74 -12.71
C LYS A 139 3.75 -1.60 -12.84
N ARG A 140 4.28 -2.11 -11.72
CA ARG A 140 5.53 -2.89 -11.66
C ARG A 140 5.30 -4.39 -11.85
N VAL A 141 4.23 -4.93 -11.28
CA VAL A 141 3.99 -6.38 -11.26
C VAL A 141 3.08 -6.89 -12.37
N GLY A 142 2.50 -5.99 -13.16
CA GLY A 142 1.57 -6.37 -14.23
C GLY A 142 0.23 -6.91 -13.70
N LYS A 143 -0.58 -7.47 -14.60
CA LYS A 143 -1.95 -7.92 -14.32
C LYS A 143 -2.01 -9.33 -13.73
N GLU A 144 -0.99 -10.14 -13.94
CA GLU A 144 -0.97 -11.56 -13.57
C GLU A 144 -0.89 -11.78 -12.05
N LEU A 145 -0.27 -10.86 -11.30
CA LEU A 145 -0.22 -10.95 -9.85
C LEU A 145 -1.59 -10.63 -9.26
N ARG A 146 -2.18 -11.56 -8.51
CA ARG A 146 -3.38 -11.29 -7.71
C ARG A 146 -3.02 -10.47 -6.48
N ILE A 147 -3.64 -9.30 -6.32
CA ILE A 147 -3.44 -8.42 -5.17
C ILE A 147 -4.75 -8.34 -4.37
N VAL A 148 -4.73 -8.90 -3.16
CA VAL A 148 -5.79 -8.75 -2.16
C VAL A 148 -5.47 -7.49 -1.35
N GLN A 149 -6.37 -6.53 -1.34
CA GLN A 149 -6.22 -5.30 -0.55
C GLN A 149 -6.68 -5.57 0.89
N ASP A 150 -5.82 -5.38 1.86
CA ASP A 150 -6.14 -5.51 3.28
C ASP A 150 -5.85 -4.17 3.96
N ALA A 151 -6.85 -3.31 3.94
CA ALA A 151 -6.74 -1.96 4.43
C ALA A 151 -6.90 -1.91 5.95
N VAL A 152 -5.91 -1.34 6.63
CA VAL A 152 -5.96 -1.13 8.07
C VAL A 152 -6.67 0.19 8.35
N PRO A 153 -7.79 0.19 9.09
CA PRO A 153 -8.47 1.42 9.50
C PRO A 153 -7.54 2.33 10.30
N SER A 154 -7.51 3.61 9.97
CA SER A 154 -6.61 4.59 10.61
C SER A 154 -7.30 5.87 11.05
N GLU A 155 -8.64 5.95 10.91
CA GLU A 155 -9.43 7.14 11.23
C GLU A 155 -8.81 8.43 10.66
N PRO A 156 -8.62 8.50 9.31
CA PRO A 156 -7.88 9.58 8.69
C PRO A 156 -8.59 10.91 8.82
N GLY A 157 -7.84 11.95 9.15
CA GLY A 157 -8.32 13.32 9.10
C GLY A 157 -8.53 13.79 7.65
N PHE A 158 -9.26 14.91 7.51
CA PHE A 158 -9.48 15.55 6.20
C PHE A 158 -8.18 15.78 5.43
N LYS A 159 -7.12 16.22 6.14
CA LYS A 159 -5.81 16.47 5.54
C LYS A 159 -5.20 15.22 4.93
N ASP A 160 -5.32 14.08 5.61
CA ASP A 160 -4.73 12.81 5.15
C ASP A 160 -5.42 12.32 3.87
N ILE A 161 -6.76 12.37 3.85
CA ILE A 161 -7.55 12.03 2.66
C ILE A 161 -7.21 12.98 1.49
N TYR A 162 -7.11 14.29 1.77
CA TYR A 162 -6.79 15.28 0.76
C TYR A 162 -5.40 15.07 0.15
N LEU A 163 -4.38 14.84 0.98
CA LEU A 163 -3.02 14.61 0.51
C LEU A 163 -2.91 13.32 -0.30
N GLU A 164 -3.47 12.21 0.18
CA GLU A 164 -3.40 10.93 -0.54
C GLU A 164 -4.18 10.96 -1.86
N TYR A 165 -5.33 11.63 -1.92
CA TYR A 165 -6.05 11.85 -3.16
C TYR A 165 -5.21 12.61 -4.19
N ASN A 166 -4.56 13.70 -3.77
CA ASN A 166 -3.72 14.49 -4.66
C ASN A 166 -2.47 13.71 -5.12
N TYR A 167 -1.79 12.98 -4.22
CA TYR A 167 -0.67 12.12 -4.59
C TYR A 167 -1.10 11.01 -5.56
N TYR A 168 -2.27 10.43 -5.35
CA TYR A 168 -2.83 9.44 -6.27
C TYR A 168 -3.10 10.04 -7.65
N LEU A 169 -3.71 11.23 -7.74
CA LEU A 169 -3.95 11.93 -9.00
C LEU A 169 -2.65 12.31 -9.71
N LEU A 170 -1.67 12.85 -8.97
CA LEU A 170 -0.36 13.22 -9.50
C LEU A 170 0.36 12.00 -10.08
N GLY A 171 0.35 10.86 -9.40
CA GLY A 171 0.91 9.61 -9.93
C GLY A 171 0.26 9.20 -11.24
N ARG A 172 -1.07 9.29 -11.33
CA ARG A 172 -1.81 8.97 -12.57
C ARG A 172 -1.56 9.98 -13.69
N ALA A 173 -1.47 11.26 -13.36
CA ALA A 173 -1.18 12.30 -14.34
C ALA A 173 0.25 12.17 -14.90
N ALA A 174 1.24 11.90 -14.03
CA ALA A 174 2.62 11.64 -14.42
C ALA A 174 2.71 10.50 -15.45
N ASP A 175 1.97 9.40 -15.22
CA ASP A 175 1.95 8.28 -16.16
C ASP A 175 1.33 8.62 -17.52
N LEU A 176 0.30 9.49 -17.56
CA LEU A 176 -0.32 9.92 -18.82
C LEU A 176 0.62 10.75 -19.68
N ILE A 177 1.58 11.45 -19.07
CA ILE A 177 2.58 12.27 -19.77
C ILE A 177 3.96 11.60 -19.86
N GLY A 178 4.06 10.34 -19.39
CA GLY A 178 5.26 9.51 -19.56
C GLY A 178 6.44 9.88 -18.65
N ILE A 179 6.18 10.46 -17.47
CA ILE A 179 7.19 10.82 -16.44
C ILE A 179 6.95 10.12 -15.11
#